data_9e9b60f63852ade9faba84943b6aa91b
#
_entry.id   9e9b60f63852ade9faba84943b6aa91b
#
_cell.length_a   1.000
_cell.length_b   1.000
_cell.length_c   1.000
_cell.angle_alpha   90.00
_cell.angle_beta   90.00
_cell.angle_gamma   90.00
#
_symmetry.space_group_name_H-M   'P 1'
#
loop_
_entity.id
_entity.type
_entity.pdbx_description
1 polymer ?
#
loop_
_entity_poly.entity_id
_entity_poly.type
_entity_poly.pdbx_seq_one_letter_code
_entity_poly.pdbx_strand_id
1 'polypeptide(L)'
;MSVGITNDTAQFAVASIRRWLAAMGRGRYPKARELTITADGGGSNGTRVRLWKVELQKLADETGLVLHVHHYPPGTSKWNKIEHRLFCHITQTWRGRPLVDRMAVVELIAATTTKAGLKVESALDTATYEKGIKVSDAEMKTLDIQGDAFHPEWNYTIRPRSAANRSG
;
A
#
# COMPACT_ATOMS: atom_id res chain seq x y z
N MET A 1 -3.25 -10.11 2.33
CA MET A 1 -3.76 -8.90 3.00
C MET A 1 -3.12 -8.77 4.38
N SER A 2 -2.85 -7.55 4.89
CA SER A 2 -2.26 -7.37 6.22
C SER A 2 -3.32 -6.81 7.18
N VAL A 3 -3.38 -7.37 8.39
CA VAL A 3 -4.24 -6.90 9.49
C VAL A 3 -3.31 -6.33 10.56
N GLY A 4 -3.35 -5.01 10.78
CA GLY A 4 -2.49 -4.34 11.76
C GLY A 4 -3.03 -4.42 13.17
N ILE A 5 -2.14 -4.39 14.17
CA ILE A 5 -2.50 -4.33 15.58
C ILE A 5 -2.48 -2.90 16.15
N THR A 6 -1.90 -1.96 15.43
CA THR A 6 -1.74 -0.57 15.85
C THR A 6 -2.46 0.38 14.89
N ASN A 7 -1.82 1.47 14.55
CA ASN A 7 -2.44 2.56 13.80
C ASN A 7 -2.38 2.34 12.28
N ASP A 8 -3.43 2.77 11.58
CA ASP A 8 -3.40 2.95 10.13
C ASP A 8 -2.54 4.18 9.81
N THR A 9 -1.34 3.94 9.29
CA THR A 9 -0.34 4.96 8.96
C THR A 9 0.26 4.69 7.58
N ALA A 10 0.94 5.69 7.02
CA ALA A 10 1.68 5.52 5.77
C ALA A 10 2.74 4.41 5.85
N GLN A 11 3.39 4.27 7.00
CA GLN A 11 4.36 3.18 7.25
C GLN A 11 3.69 1.81 7.18
N PHE A 12 2.54 1.62 7.83
CA PHE A 12 1.77 0.38 7.76
C PHE A 12 1.33 0.06 6.31
N ALA A 13 0.85 1.08 5.58
CA ALA A 13 0.44 0.91 4.19
C ALA A 13 1.59 0.42 3.31
N VAL A 14 2.78 1.05 3.39
CA VAL A 14 3.96 0.62 2.63
C VAL A 14 4.52 -0.71 3.12
N ALA A 15 4.51 -0.99 4.44
CA ALA A 15 4.88 -2.29 4.98
C ALA A 15 3.99 -3.42 4.44
N SER A 16 2.70 -3.15 4.23
CA SER A 16 1.78 -4.09 3.60
C SER A 16 2.15 -4.40 2.14
N ILE A 17 2.56 -3.38 1.37
CA ILE A 17 3.06 -3.56 -0.01
C ILE A 17 4.36 -4.36 0.01
N ARG A 18 5.31 -4.03 0.89
CA ARG A 18 6.59 -4.74 1.06
C ARG A 18 6.36 -6.22 1.35
N ARG A 19 5.44 -6.52 2.25
CA ARG A 19 5.07 -7.89 2.62
C ARG A 19 4.45 -8.64 1.46
N TRP A 20 3.56 -8.01 0.70
CA TRP A 20 3.00 -8.60 -0.50
C TRP A 20 4.06 -8.91 -1.56
N LEU A 21 5.00 -7.99 -1.79
CA LEU A 21 6.13 -8.21 -2.70
C LEU A 21 6.97 -9.42 -2.29
N ALA A 22 7.27 -9.55 -0.99
CA ALA A 22 8.07 -10.67 -0.47
C ALA A 22 7.31 -12.01 -0.55
N ALA A 23 6.03 -12.03 -0.17
CA ALA A 23 5.24 -13.25 -0.08
C ALA A 23 4.84 -13.80 -1.46
N MET A 24 4.49 -12.93 -2.41
CA MET A 24 3.96 -13.39 -3.70
C MET A 24 4.41 -12.55 -4.91
N GLY A 25 4.62 -11.26 -4.75
CA GLY A 25 4.90 -10.36 -5.87
C GLY A 25 6.17 -10.75 -6.61
N ARG A 26 7.27 -10.98 -5.92
CA ARG A 26 8.56 -11.39 -6.52
C ARG A 26 8.48 -12.77 -7.16
N GLY A 27 7.82 -13.73 -6.55
CA GLY A 27 7.63 -15.08 -7.11
C GLY A 27 6.76 -15.06 -8.35
N ARG A 28 5.68 -14.27 -8.35
CA ARG A 28 4.73 -14.18 -9.46
C ARG A 28 5.27 -13.37 -10.63
N TYR A 29 6.05 -12.32 -10.35
CA TYR A 29 6.58 -11.37 -11.33
C TYR A 29 8.10 -11.16 -11.18
N PRO A 30 8.93 -12.20 -11.39
CA PRO A 30 10.36 -12.15 -11.07
C PRO A 30 11.14 -11.15 -11.94
N LYS A 31 10.61 -10.79 -13.10
CA LYS A 31 11.25 -9.86 -14.05
C LYS A 31 10.68 -8.44 -13.96
N ALA A 32 9.73 -8.18 -13.05
CA ALA A 32 9.16 -6.85 -12.90
C ALA A 32 10.23 -5.83 -12.52
N ARG A 33 10.26 -4.72 -13.22
CA ARG A 33 11.09 -3.53 -12.96
C ARG A 33 10.28 -2.36 -12.41
N GLU A 34 8.98 -2.44 -12.53
CA GLU A 34 8.04 -1.38 -12.19
C GLU A 34 6.88 -1.95 -11.40
N LEU A 35 6.30 -1.12 -10.55
CA LEU A 35 5.09 -1.43 -9.79
C LEU A 35 4.11 -0.26 -9.88
N THR A 36 2.92 -0.51 -10.37
CA THR A 36 1.83 0.47 -10.33
C THR A 36 1.02 0.29 -9.05
N ILE A 37 0.82 1.38 -8.34
CA ILE A 37 0.04 1.45 -7.10
C ILE A 37 -1.14 2.39 -7.34
N THR A 38 -2.35 1.87 -7.21
CA THR A 38 -3.55 2.71 -7.17
C THR A 38 -4.00 2.89 -5.73
N ALA A 39 -4.32 4.10 -5.33
CA ALA A 39 -4.71 4.43 -3.96
C ALA A 39 -5.85 5.45 -3.94
N ASP A 40 -6.60 5.49 -2.85
CA ASP A 40 -7.59 6.54 -2.64
C ASP A 40 -6.89 7.89 -2.35
N GLY A 41 -7.59 8.99 -2.59
CA GLY A 41 -7.03 10.33 -2.40
C GLY A 41 -6.88 10.78 -0.95
N GLY A 42 -7.43 10.02 0.00
CA GLY A 42 -7.45 10.30 1.44
C GLY A 42 -6.82 9.21 2.30
N GLY A 43 -6.88 9.41 3.64
CA GLY A 43 -6.34 8.43 4.59
C GLY A 43 -4.82 8.45 4.71
N SER A 44 -4.26 7.37 5.24
CA SER A 44 -2.83 7.21 5.55
C SER A 44 -1.93 7.18 4.31
N ASN A 45 -2.48 6.80 3.17
CA ASN A 45 -1.83 6.76 1.86
C ASN A 45 -2.32 7.86 0.90
N GLY A 46 -2.92 8.92 1.44
CA GLY A 46 -3.47 10.02 0.65
C GLY A 46 -2.42 10.89 -0.05
N THR A 47 -2.85 11.64 -1.06
CA THR A 47 -1.99 12.45 -1.94
C THR A 47 -1.14 13.48 -1.19
N ARG A 48 -1.66 14.03 -0.08
CA ARG A 48 -1.02 15.08 0.74
C ARG A 48 -0.10 14.53 1.82
N VAL A 49 -0.08 13.20 2.03
CA VAL A 49 0.69 12.57 3.11
C VAL A 49 2.16 12.48 2.69
N ARG A 50 3.00 13.36 3.25
CA ARG A 50 4.44 13.38 2.96
C ARG A 50 5.11 12.07 3.37
N LEU A 51 4.76 11.53 4.54
CA LEU A 51 5.31 10.27 5.02
C LEU A 51 5.05 9.09 4.07
N TRP A 52 3.91 9.07 3.39
CA TRP A 52 3.62 8.09 2.34
C TRP A 52 4.67 8.11 1.22
N LYS A 53 5.03 9.31 0.75
CA LYS A 53 6.04 9.49 -0.31
C LYS A 53 7.43 9.08 0.14
N VAL A 54 7.80 9.41 1.39
CA VAL A 54 9.09 9.01 2.00
C VAL A 54 9.17 7.48 2.13
N GLU A 55 8.13 6.83 2.63
CA GLU A 55 8.12 5.37 2.78
C GLU A 55 8.13 4.64 1.43
N LEU A 56 7.45 5.19 0.42
CA LEU A 56 7.55 4.66 -0.95
C LEU A 56 8.95 4.83 -1.55
N GLN A 57 9.64 5.95 -1.27
CA GLN A 57 11.03 6.11 -1.68
C GLN A 57 11.94 5.03 -1.07
N LYS A 58 11.76 4.74 0.23
CA LYS A 58 12.48 3.64 0.89
C LYS A 58 12.18 2.31 0.20
N LEU A 59 10.92 2.04 -0.13
CA LEU A 59 10.53 0.82 -0.84
C LEU A 59 11.17 0.73 -2.23
N ALA A 60 11.19 1.83 -2.99
CA ALA A 60 11.85 1.89 -4.30
C ALA A 60 13.34 1.60 -4.18
N ASP A 61 14.02 2.23 -3.22
CA ASP A 61 15.45 2.04 -2.96
C ASP A 61 15.80 0.61 -2.54
N GLU A 62 14.96 -0.02 -1.72
CA GLU A 62 15.13 -1.40 -1.24
C GLU A 62 14.92 -2.43 -2.35
N THR A 63 13.93 -2.18 -3.20
CA THR A 63 13.48 -3.18 -4.18
C THR A 63 14.09 -3.00 -5.56
N GLY A 64 14.62 -1.82 -5.87
CA GLY A 64 15.05 -1.41 -7.20
C GLY A 64 13.90 -1.20 -8.19
N LEU A 65 12.65 -1.15 -7.71
CA LEU A 65 11.47 -0.94 -8.56
C LEU A 65 11.19 0.54 -8.76
N VAL A 66 10.82 0.90 -9.98
CA VAL A 66 10.16 2.17 -10.24
C VAL A 66 8.71 2.07 -9.80
N LEU A 67 8.24 3.02 -8.97
CA LEU A 67 6.88 3.02 -8.45
C LEU A 67 6.06 4.09 -9.14
N HIS A 68 4.98 3.68 -9.83
CA HIS A 68 4.00 4.58 -10.43
C HIS A 68 2.78 4.64 -9.51
N VAL A 69 2.47 5.81 -8.98
CA VAL A 69 1.39 6.01 -8.02
C VAL A 69 0.29 6.84 -8.66
N HIS A 70 -0.92 6.31 -8.60
CA HIS A 70 -2.12 6.94 -9.13
C HIS A 70 -3.19 6.99 -8.06
N HIS A 71 -3.57 8.18 -7.65
CA HIS A 71 -4.66 8.37 -6.70
C HIS A 71 -5.98 8.58 -7.43
N TYR A 72 -7.01 7.93 -6.92
CA TYR A 72 -8.37 8.23 -7.37
C TYR A 72 -8.79 9.64 -6.94
N PRO A 73 -9.50 10.38 -7.78
CA PRO A 73 -10.08 11.65 -7.39
C PRO A 73 -10.96 11.54 -6.15
N PRO A 74 -11.08 12.58 -5.34
CA PRO A 74 -11.98 12.58 -4.18
C PRO A 74 -13.41 12.17 -4.55
N GLY A 75 -14.02 11.32 -3.73
CA GLY A 75 -15.39 10.84 -3.96
C GLY A 75 -15.55 9.73 -5.01
N THR A 76 -14.46 9.21 -5.56
CA THR A 76 -14.49 8.16 -6.61
C THR A 76 -13.94 6.80 -6.14
N SER A 77 -13.82 6.56 -4.84
CA SER A 77 -13.34 5.29 -4.27
C SER A 77 -14.09 4.07 -4.80
N LYS A 78 -15.38 4.23 -5.15
CA LYS A 78 -16.19 3.19 -5.81
C LYS A 78 -15.64 2.74 -7.17
N TRP A 79 -14.75 3.50 -7.81
CA TRP A 79 -14.09 3.12 -9.06
C TRP A 79 -12.87 2.23 -8.81
N ASN A 80 -12.41 2.15 -7.58
CA ASN A 80 -11.32 1.26 -7.21
C ASN A 80 -11.79 -0.20 -7.36
N LYS A 81 -11.19 -0.90 -8.32
CA LYS A 81 -11.58 -2.28 -8.66
C LYS A 81 -11.45 -3.24 -7.49
N ILE A 82 -10.61 -2.95 -6.50
CA ILE A 82 -10.41 -3.80 -5.32
C ILE A 82 -11.70 -3.90 -4.50
N GLU A 83 -12.53 -2.86 -4.45
CA GLU A 83 -13.81 -2.85 -3.76
C GLU A 83 -14.75 -3.96 -4.27
N HIS A 84 -14.79 -4.13 -5.60
CA HIS A 84 -15.67 -5.08 -6.27
C HIS A 84 -15.05 -6.47 -6.47
N ARG A 85 -13.73 -6.59 -6.39
CA ARG A 85 -13.03 -7.85 -6.67
C ARG A 85 -12.54 -8.57 -5.43
N LEU A 86 -12.40 -7.87 -4.32
CA LEU A 86 -11.91 -8.45 -3.07
C LEU A 86 -12.75 -8.02 -1.87
N PHE A 87 -12.90 -6.73 -1.61
CA PHE A 87 -13.51 -6.25 -0.36
C PHE A 87 -14.98 -6.64 -0.25
N CYS A 88 -15.74 -6.61 -1.35
CA CYS A 88 -17.12 -7.11 -1.34
C CYS A 88 -17.22 -8.59 -0.92
N HIS A 89 -16.28 -9.43 -1.35
CA HIS A 89 -16.27 -10.85 -0.97
C HIS A 89 -15.83 -11.04 0.49
N ILE A 90 -14.87 -10.26 0.97
CA ILE A 90 -14.50 -10.25 2.39
C ILE A 90 -15.72 -9.86 3.24
N THR A 91 -16.42 -8.79 2.87
CA THR A 91 -17.62 -8.34 3.56
C THR A 91 -18.70 -9.43 3.61
N GLN A 92 -18.87 -10.18 2.53
CA GLN A 92 -19.81 -11.32 2.50
C GLN A 92 -19.37 -12.45 3.43
N THR A 93 -18.06 -12.76 3.48
CA THR A 93 -17.52 -13.86 4.30
C THR A 93 -17.68 -13.61 5.79
N TRP A 94 -17.51 -12.39 6.27
CA TRP A 94 -17.64 -12.08 7.70
C TRP A 94 -19.03 -11.58 8.10
N ARG A 95 -19.96 -11.44 7.15
CA ARG A 95 -21.33 -10.98 7.44
C ARG A 95 -22.01 -11.88 8.45
N GLY A 96 -22.52 -11.28 9.53
CA GLY A 96 -23.18 -12.00 10.63
C GLY A 96 -22.24 -12.82 11.52
N ARG A 97 -20.92 -12.72 11.35
CA ARG A 97 -19.94 -13.36 12.23
C ARG A 97 -19.37 -12.35 13.20
N PRO A 98 -19.29 -12.66 14.50
CA PRO A 98 -18.69 -11.76 15.48
C PRO A 98 -17.17 -11.67 15.22
N LEU A 99 -16.65 -10.44 15.13
CA LEU A 99 -15.22 -10.16 15.01
C LEU A 99 -14.62 -9.99 16.41
N VAL A 100 -14.51 -11.10 17.14
CA VAL A 100 -14.17 -11.12 18.57
C VAL A 100 -12.72 -10.71 18.83
N ASP A 101 -11.82 -11.00 17.91
CA ASP A 101 -10.41 -10.64 17.99
C ASP A 101 -9.79 -10.47 16.59
N ARG A 102 -8.50 -10.05 16.55
CA ARG A 102 -7.79 -9.83 15.31
C ARG A 102 -7.48 -11.11 14.55
N MET A 103 -7.29 -12.23 15.25
CA MET A 103 -7.05 -13.52 14.60
C MET A 103 -8.30 -13.99 13.88
N ALA A 104 -9.49 -13.86 14.47
CA ALA A 104 -10.75 -14.13 13.79
C ALA A 104 -10.91 -13.30 12.51
N VAL A 105 -10.49 -12.03 12.52
CA VAL A 105 -10.46 -11.18 11.32
C VAL A 105 -9.51 -11.74 10.26
N VAL A 106 -8.28 -12.11 10.63
CA VAL A 106 -7.29 -12.72 9.73
C VAL A 106 -7.83 -13.99 9.09
N GLU A 107 -8.40 -14.88 9.89
CA GLU A 107 -8.97 -16.16 9.44
C GLU A 107 -10.15 -15.96 8.49
N LEU A 108 -11.06 -15.05 8.81
CA LEU A 108 -12.23 -14.74 7.96
C LEU A 108 -11.81 -14.11 6.63
N ILE A 109 -10.79 -13.26 6.62
CA ILE A 109 -10.22 -12.72 5.39
C ILE A 109 -9.56 -13.83 4.57
N ALA A 110 -8.77 -14.70 5.19
CA ALA A 110 -8.11 -15.81 4.52
C ALA A 110 -9.11 -16.84 3.96
N ALA A 111 -10.24 -17.03 4.64
CA ALA A 111 -11.32 -17.91 4.20
C ALA A 111 -12.11 -17.36 3.01
N THR A 112 -11.85 -16.11 2.59
CA THR A 112 -12.56 -15.49 1.47
C THR A 112 -12.21 -16.16 0.16
N THR A 113 -13.22 -16.62 -0.56
CA THR A 113 -13.08 -17.24 -1.88
C THR A 113 -14.21 -16.81 -2.81
N THR A 114 -14.09 -17.16 -4.08
CA THR A 114 -15.14 -16.95 -5.09
C THR A 114 -15.30 -18.19 -5.94
N LYS A 115 -16.41 -18.28 -6.69
CA LYS A 115 -16.63 -19.36 -7.67
C LYS A 115 -15.49 -19.45 -8.71
N ALA A 116 -14.80 -18.33 -8.99
CA ALA A 116 -13.66 -18.26 -9.90
C ALA A 116 -12.33 -18.69 -9.26
N GLY A 117 -12.33 -19.15 -8.00
CA GLY A 117 -11.14 -19.68 -7.32
C GLY A 117 -10.22 -18.62 -6.74
N LEU A 118 -10.76 -17.46 -6.33
CA LEU A 118 -9.97 -16.44 -5.58
C LEU A 118 -9.37 -17.09 -4.32
N LYS A 119 -8.08 -16.94 -4.15
CA LYS A 119 -7.36 -17.27 -2.91
C LYS A 119 -6.86 -15.99 -2.28
N VAL A 120 -7.15 -15.82 -0.99
CA VAL A 120 -6.73 -14.65 -0.22
C VAL A 120 -5.76 -15.11 0.86
N GLU A 121 -4.56 -14.54 0.84
CA GLU A 121 -3.62 -14.69 1.94
C GLU A 121 -3.77 -13.52 2.89
N SER A 122 -3.89 -13.79 4.17
CA SER A 122 -4.00 -12.80 5.23
C SER A 122 -3.02 -13.11 6.35
N ALA A 123 -2.42 -12.08 6.92
CA ALA A 123 -1.48 -12.20 8.02
C ALA A 123 -1.64 -11.03 9.01
N LEU A 124 -1.45 -11.34 10.29
CA LEU A 124 -1.39 -10.34 11.35
C LEU A 124 -0.06 -9.59 11.25
N ASP A 125 -0.13 -8.27 11.27
CA ASP A 125 1.03 -7.39 11.40
C ASP A 125 1.16 -6.93 12.85
N THR A 126 2.15 -7.47 13.56
CA THR A 126 2.41 -7.17 14.97
C THR A 126 3.33 -5.97 15.17
N ALA A 127 3.81 -5.34 14.10
CA ALA A 127 4.65 -4.15 14.22
C ALA A 127 3.87 -2.96 14.76
N THR A 128 4.58 -2.09 15.48
CA THR A 128 4.05 -0.84 16.00
C THR A 128 4.33 0.28 15.03
N TYR A 129 3.29 1.05 14.69
CA TYR A 129 3.39 2.20 13.81
C TYR A 129 2.95 3.46 14.54
N GLU A 130 3.84 4.44 14.63
CA GLU A 130 3.59 5.69 15.33
C GLU A 130 2.77 6.66 14.48
N LYS A 131 1.89 7.41 15.13
CA LYS A 131 1.15 8.52 14.50
C LYS A 131 1.93 9.82 14.59
N GLY A 132 1.62 10.75 13.70
CA GLY A 132 2.08 12.13 13.82
C GLY A 132 3.53 12.35 13.39
N ILE A 133 4.18 11.39 12.75
CA ILE A 133 5.53 11.58 12.19
C ILE A 133 5.48 12.72 11.17
N LYS A 134 6.27 13.75 11.44
CA LYS A 134 6.39 14.93 10.58
C LYS A 134 7.56 14.72 9.61
N VAL A 135 7.35 15.09 8.37
CA VAL A 135 8.36 15.09 7.31
C VAL A 135 8.67 16.51 6.92
N SER A 136 9.94 16.88 7.02
CA SER A 136 10.44 18.22 6.69
C SER A 136 10.48 18.48 5.18
N ASP A 137 10.58 19.75 4.80
CA ASP A 137 10.80 20.13 3.40
C ASP A 137 12.17 19.66 2.89
N ALA A 138 13.17 19.58 3.77
CA ALA A 138 14.49 19.05 3.44
C ALA A 138 14.41 17.58 3.06
N GLU A 139 13.72 16.75 3.84
CA GLU A 139 13.49 15.33 3.52
C GLU A 139 12.71 15.17 2.21
N MET A 140 11.68 15.99 1.98
CA MET A 140 10.92 15.93 0.72
C MET A 140 11.78 16.21 -0.51
N LYS A 141 12.76 17.10 -0.41
CA LYS A 141 13.69 17.42 -1.50
C LYS A 141 14.69 16.31 -1.83
N THR A 142 14.88 15.35 -0.93
CA THR A 142 15.77 14.19 -1.18
C THR A 142 15.10 13.07 -1.98
N LEU A 143 13.79 13.16 -2.21
CA LEU A 143 13.05 12.13 -2.94
C LEU A 143 13.28 12.25 -4.45
N ASP A 144 13.45 11.12 -5.12
CA ASP A 144 13.42 11.03 -6.59
C ASP A 144 11.96 10.82 -7.05
N ILE A 145 11.17 11.88 -6.90
CA ILE A 145 9.75 11.92 -7.23
C ILE A 145 9.50 12.88 -8.40
N GLN A 146 8.79 12.41 -9.40
CA GLN A 146 8.37 13.17 -10.56
C GLN A 146 6.85 13.09 -10.72
N GLY A 147 6.18 14.24 -10.71
CA GLY A 147 4.76 14.33 -11.05
C GLY A 147 4.51 14.09 -12.54
N ASP A 148 3.38 13.46 -12.86
CA ASP A 148 2.95 13.32 -14.25
C ASP A 148 2.49 14.64 -14.84
N ALA A 149 2.43 14.71 -16.17
CA ALA A 149 1.87 15.87 -16.88
C ALA A 149 0.38 16.06 -16.59
N PHE A 150 -0.34 14.95 -16.35
CA PHE A 150 -1.75 14.95 -16.02
C PHE A 150 -1.94 14.79 -14.51
N HIS A 151 -2.43 15.83 -13.84
CA HIS A 151 -2.70 15.85 -12.41
C HIS A 151 -1.50 15.37 -11.56
N PRO A 152 -0.36 16.10 -11.55
CA PRO A 152 0.84 15.72 -10.82
C PRO A 152 0.64 15.58 -9.31
N GLU A 153 -0.40 16.22 -8.77
CA GLU A 153 -0.79 16.09 -7.37
C GLU A 153 -1.37 14.71 -7.04
N TRP A 154 -1.89 13.98 -8.03
CA TRP A 154 -2.47 12.65 -7.88
C TRP A 154 -1.66 11.55 -8.56
N ASN A 155 -0.88 11.91 -9.57
CA ASN A 155 -0.12 10.97 -10.37
C ASN A 155 1.36 11.33 -10.34
N TYR A 156 2.17 10.39 -9.89
CA TYR A 156 3.61 10.60 -9.79
C TYR A 156 4.40 9.28 -9.85
N THR A 157 5.65 9.40 -10.24
CA THR A 157 6.60 8.29 -10.29
C THR A 157 7.70 8.52 -9.27
N ILE A 158 8.05 7.47 -8.52
CA ILE A 158 9.19 7.44 -7.60
C ILE A 158 10.22 6.44 -8.15
N ARG A 159 11.46 6.89 -8.31
CA ARG A 159 12.55 6.06 -8.79
C ARG A 159 13.50 5.67 -7.65
N PRO A 160 14.12 4.48 -7.71
CA PRO A 160 15.17 4.13 -6.77
C PRO A 160 16.35 5.08 -6.92
N ARG A 161 16.82 5.65 -5.80
CA ARG A 161 18.01 6.50 -5.79
C ARG A 161 19.26 5.65 -5.94
N SER A 162 20.29 6.21 -6.58
CA SER A 162 21.61 5.56 -6.63
C SER A 162 22.21 5.44 -5.22
N ALA A 163 23.12 4.47 -5.01
CA ALA A 163 23.77 4.28 -3.71
C ALA A 163 24.47 5.56 -3.19
N ALA A 164 24.99 6.39 -4.10
CA ALA A 164 25.61 7.68 -3.77
C ALA A 164 24.61 8.72 -3.19
N ASN A 165 23.33 8.63 -3.53
CA ASN A 165 22.29 9.61 -3.13
C ASN A 165 21.44 9.15 -1.93
N ARG A 166 21.79 8.01 -1.27
CA ARG A 166 21.04 7.46 -0.12
C ARG A 166 21.55 7.96 1.24
N SER A 167 22.69 8.65 1.27
CA SER A 167 23.43 9.03 2.49
C SER A 167 23.31 10.52 2.84
N GLY A 168 22.27 11.20 2.40
CA GLY A 168 22.00 12.59 2.72
C GLY A 168 20.91 12.77 3.78
#